data_4f40241076da53ed2cd3ef32f75dcc4a
#
_entry.id   4f40241076da53ed2cd3ef32f75dcc4a
#
_cell.length_a   1.000
_cell.length_b   1.000
_cell.length_c   1.000
_cell.angle_alpha   90.00
_cell.angle_beta   90.00
_cell.angle_gamma   90.00
#
_symmetry.space_group_name_H-M   'P 1'
#
loop_
_entity.id
_entity.type
_entity.pdbx_description
1 polymer ?
#
loop_
_entity_poly.entity_id
_entity_poly.type
_entity_poly.pdbx_seq_one_letter_code
_entity_poly.pdbx_strand_id
1 'polypeptide(L)'
;MIYIPRLFPFTMRILVVDNGGQWTHREWRVLRDLNVDSEIIPNSTPLDKIKADGLVLSGGAPRVGLDQEKMGMCGEYIDKAGVPILGICAGHQFMATHLGGKAGPSKVPEFGKMMVTVDDEDQLFKGLPTEFVAWESHNDEVTELPPDFVALAHSDSCLIQAMKHTSKPLFGLQFHPEVEHTDNGYEMFQAFIDICQAHKKE
;
A
#
# COMPACT_ATOMS: atom_id res chain seq x y z
N MET A 1 1.42 -15.50 -29.07
CA MET A 1 2.20 -15.14 -27.86
C MET A 1 2.69 -16.44 -27.25
N ILE A 2 3.98 -16.75 -27.39
CA ILE A 2 4.56 -18.04 -26.92
C ILE A 2 4.75 -17.89 -25.41
N TYR A 3 4.06 -18.71 -24.62
CA TYR A 3 4.31 -18.82 -23.18
C TYR A 3 5.69 -19.45 -22.97
N ILE A 4 6.68 -18.64 -22.59
CA ILE A 4 7.99 -19.13 -22.14
C ILE A 4 7.85 -19.39 -20.64
N PRO A 5 7.90 -20.65 -20.16
CA PRO A 5 7.88 -20.92 -18.73
C PRO A 5 9.13 -20.29 -18.10
N ARG A 6 8.92 -19.54 -17.01
CA ARG A 6 10.01 -18.91 -16.27
C ARG A 6 10.98 -19.97 -15.76
N LEU A 7 12.26 -19.87 -16.16
CA LEU A 7 13.32 -20.83 -15.85
C LEU A 7 13.86 -20.74 -14.41
N PHE A 8 13.42 -19.71 -13.61
CA PHE A 8 13.89 -19.53 -12.23
C PHE A 8 12.72 -19.47 -11.27
N PRO A 9 12.81 -20.11 -10.09
CA PRO A 9 11.80 -19.98 -9.06
C PRO A 9 11.72 -18.52 -8.58
N PHE A 10 10.52 -18.06 -8.26
CA PHE A 10 10.33 -16.77 -7.62
C PHE A 10 11.11 -16.76 -6.29
N THR A 11 11.84 -15.67 -6.04
CA THR A 11 12.61 -15.51 -4.81
C THR A 11 11.83 -14.81 -3.71
N MET A 12 10.75 -14.09 -4.08
CA MET A 12 9.88 -13.31 -3.21
C MET A 12 8.43 -13.70 -3.42
N ARG A 13 7.68 -13.78 -2.32
CA ARG A 13 6.23 -13.98 -2.31
C ARG A 13 5.54 -12.82 -1.60
N ILE A 14 4.76 -12.03 -2.32
CA ILE A 14 3.99 -10.90 -1.79
C ILE A 14 2.52 -11.14 -2.13
N LEU A 15 1.67 -11.18 -1.12
CA LEU A 15 0.24 -11.38 -1.29
C LEU A 15 -0.50 -10.04 -1.29
N VAL A 16 -1.53 -9.95 -2.14
CA VAL A 16 -2.45 -8.81 -2.16
C VAL A 16 -3.72 -9.21 -1.42
N VAL A 17 -4.00 -8.51 -0.33
CA VAL A 17 -5.19 -8.69 0.49
C VAL A 17 -6.33 -7.88 -0.11
N ASP A 18 -7.39 -8.55 -0.57
CA ASP A 18 -8.53 -7.92 -1.24
C ASP A 18 -9.50 -7.30 -0.23
N ASN A 19 -9.57 -5.99 -0.20
CA ASN A 19 -10.53 -5.20 0.58
C ASN A 19 -11.75 -4.73 -0.26
N GLY A 20 -12.00 -5.38 -1.41
CA GLY A 20 -13.10 -5.05 -2.30
C GLY A 20 -12.81 -3.85 -3.22
N GLY A 21 -11.55 -3.57 -3.50
CA GLY A 21 -11.12 -2.49 -4.38
C GLY A 21 -11.27 -2.82 -5.86
N GLN A 22 -11.62 -1.81 -6.65
CA GLN A 22 -11.74 -1.99 -8.11
C GLN A 22 -10.40 -2.24 -8.80
N TRP A 23 -9.27 -1.91 -8.16
CA TRP A 23 -7.92 -2.02 -8.74
C TRP A 23 -7.05 -3.09 -8.09
N THR A 24 -7.56 -3.90 -7.17
CA THR A 24 -6.84 -5.02 -6.52
C THR A 24 -6.12 -5.92 -7.54
N HIS A 25 -6.75 -6.21 -8.69
CA HIS A 25 -6.13 -6.98 -9.77
C HIS A 25 -4.94 -6.26 -10.44
N ARG A 26 -4.91 -4.91 -10.42
CA ARG A 26 -3.79 -4.14 -10.97
C ARG A 26 -2.59 -4.21 -10.02
N GLU A 27 -2.80 -4.11 -8.71
CA GLU A 27 -1.75 -4.29 -7.68
C GLU A 27 -1.06 -5.67 -7.86
N TRP A 28 -1.88 -6.73 -7.95
CA TRP A 28 -1.39 -8.08 -8.23
C TRP A 28 -0.63 -8.17 -9.55
N ARG A 29 -1.12 -7.52 -10.62
CA ARG A 29 -0.48 -7.54 -11.94
C ARG A 29 0.90 -6.88 -11.90
N VAL A 30 1.03 -5.71 -11.27
CA VAL A 30 2.31 -5.01 -11.15
C VAL A 30 3.33 -5.89 -10.44
N LEU A 31 2.98 -6.53 -9.33
CA LEU A 31 3.87 -7.47 -8.63
C LEU A 31 4.30 -8.63 -9.54
N ARG A 32 3.38 -9.18 -10.32
CA ARG A 32 3.67 -10.26 -11.28
C ARG A 32 4.58 -9.80 -12.41
N ASP A 33 4.38 -8.60 -12.93
CA ASP A 33 5.21 -8.00 -13.97
C ASP A 33 6.64 -7.74 -13.47
N LEU A 34 6.79 -7.44 -12.17
CA LEU A 34 8.06 -7.30 -11.45
C LEU A 34 8.67 -8.64 -10.99
N ASN A 35 8.16 -9.78 -11.49
CA ASN A 35 8.66 -11.13 -11.20
C ASN A 35 8.49 -11.61 -9.75
N VAL A 36 7.49 -11.12 -9.04
CA VAL A 36 7.11 -11.59 -7.70
C VAL A 36 6.11 -12.73 -7.81
N ASP A 37 6.24 -13.78 -6.98
CA ASP A 37 5.16 -14.73 -6.74
C ASP A 37 4.06 -14.03 -5.96
N SER A 38 2.92 -13.80 -6.59
CA SER A 38 1.83 -13.04 -6.01
C SER A 38 0.47 -13.67 -6.29
N GLU A 39 -0.39 -13.63 -5.28
CA GLU A 39 -1.78 -14.05 -5.34
C GLU A 39 -2.65 -13.00 -4.66
N ILE A 40 -3.91 -12.92 -5.09
CA ILE A 40 -4.94 -12.14 -4.39
C ILE A 40 -5.61 -13.08 -3.39
N ILE A 41 -5.68 -12.67 -2.14
CA ILE A 41 -6.34 -13.42 -1.08
C ILE A 41 -7.48 -12.59 -0.46
N PRO A 42 -8.59 -13.23 -0.03
CA PRO A 42 -9.62 -12.54 0.74
C PRO A 42 -9.05 -11.95 2.04
N ASN A 43 -9.53 -10.78 2.45
CA ASN A 43 -9.14 -10.17 3.72
C ASN A 43 -9.63 -10.94 4.96
N SER A 44 -10.44 -11.97 4.76
CA SER A 44 -10.86 -12.93 5.80
C SER A 44 -9.93 -14.14 5.94
N THR A 45 -8.83 -14.20 5.20
CA THR A 45 -7.88 -15.33 5.26
C THR A 45 -7.21 -15.39 6.63
N PRO A 46 -7.29 -16.54 7.36
CA PRO A 46 -6.62 -16.67 8.65
C PRO A 46 -5.11 -16.48 8.56
N LEU A 47 -4.51 -15.82 9.55
CA LEU A 47 -3.09 -15.48 9.55
C LEU A 47 -2.19 -16.73 9.43
N ASP A 48 -2.57 -17.86 10.02
CA ASP A 48 -1.83 -19.14 9.94
C ASP A 48 -1.75 -19.72 8.51
N LYS A 49 -2.60 -19.23 7.60
CA LYS A 49 -2.58 -19.62 6.17
C LYS A 49 -1.71 -18.67 5.33
N ILE A 50 -1.30 -17.53 5.89
CA ILE A 50 -0.48 -16.56 5.18
C ILE A 50 0.98 -17.01 5.23
N LYS A 51 1.53 -17.30 4.04
CA LYS A 51 2.96 -17.57 3.84
C LYS A 51 3.47 -16.60 2.79
N ALA A 52 4.00 -15.48 3.23
CA ALA A 52 4.45 -14.39 2.38
C ALA A 52 5.68 -13.71 2.97
N ASP A 53 6.44 -13.06 2.12
CA ASP A 53 7.57 -12.20 2.47
C ASP A 53 7.15 -10.73 2.59
N GLY A 54 5.91 -10.40 2.19
CA GLY A 54 5.30 -9.09 2.31
C GLY A 54 3.81 -9.14 1.99
N LEU A 55 3.06 -8.11 2.42
CA LEU A 55 1.63 -7.97 2.17
C LEU A 55 1.32 -6.59 1.55
N VAL A 56 0.41 -6.56 0.59
CA VAL A 56 -0.25 -5.34 0.12
C VAL A 56 -1.69 -5.38 0.61
N LEU A 57 -2.10 -4.42 1.43
CA LEU A 57 -3.50 -4.22 1.80
C LEU A 57 -4.12 -3.32 0.75
N SER A 58 -4.95 -3.88 -0.11
CA SER A 58 -5.49 -3.16 -1.26
C SER A 58 -6.35 -1.95 -0.87
N GLY A 59 -6.55 -1.08 -1.83
CA GLY A 59 -7.66 -0.15 -1.81
C GLY A 59 -9.00 -0.88 -1.62
N GLY A 60 -10.06 -0.17 -1.31
CA GLY A 60 -11.34 -0.82 -1.05
C GLY A 60 -12.53 0.13 -1.05
N ALA A 61 -13.72 -0.47 -1.04
CA ALA A 61 -14.98 0.25 -0.91
C ALA A 61 -15.31 0.68 0.55
N PRO A 62 -14.77 0.04 1.64
CA PRO A 62 -15.10 0.46 2.98
C PRO A 62 -14.70 1.90 3.25
N ARG A 63 -15.59 2.67 3.86
CA ARG A 63 -15.27 3.94 4.51
C ARG A 63 -14.67 3.61 5.87
N VAL A 64 -13.34 3.64 5.97
CA VAL A 64 -12.61 3.11 7.12
C VAL A 64 -13.04 3.73 8.45
N GLY A 65 -13.44 4.99 8.47
CA GLY A 65 -13.97 5.64 9.67
C GLY A 65 -15.33 5.08 10.16
N LEU A 66 -16.06 4.33 9.33
CA LEU A 66 -17.42 3.82 9.60
C LEU A 66 -17.53 2.28 9.50
N ASP A 67 -16.74 1.67 8.63
CA ASP A 67 -16.88 0.28 8.19
C ASP A 67 -15.62 -0.56 8.52
N GLN A 68 -14.96 -0.32 9.64
CA GLN A 68 -13.69 -0.99 9.99
C GLN A 68 -13.80 -2.52 9.99
N GLU A 69 -14.96 -3.06 10.36
CA GLU A 69 -15.22 -4.51 10.36
C GLU A 69 -15.13 -5.15 8.96
N LYS A 70 -15.34 -4.36 7.91
CA LYS A 70 -15.22 -4.83 6.52
C LYS A 70 -13.76 -5.06 6.09
N MET A 71 -12.80 -4.57 6.87
CA MET A 71 -11.36 -4.80 6.64
C MET A 71 -10.90 -6.19 7.13
N GLY A 72 -11.81 -6.99 7.68
CA GLY A 72 -11.57 -8.39 8.04
C GLY A 72 -10.38 -8.57 8.97
N MET A 73 -9.42 -9.40 8.55
CA MET A 73 -8.23 -9.77 9.34
C MET A 73 -7.06 -8.77 9.18
N CYS A 74 -7.22 -7.67 8.44
CA CYS A 74 -6.12 -6.72 8.17
C CYS A 74 -5.45 -6.21 9.45
N GLY A 75 -6.22 -6.00 10.54
CA GLY A 75 -5.66 -5.61 11.84
C GLY A 75 -4.72 -6.68 12.40
N GLU A 76 -5.10 -7.95 12.33
CA GLU A 76 -4.25 -9.05 12.78
C GLU A 76 -2.97 -9.17 11.93
N TYR A 77 -3.05 -8.90 10.62
CA TYR A 77 -1.87 -8.89 9.76
C TYR A 77 -0.90 -7.77 10.15
N ILE A 78 -1.40 -6.55 10.39
CA ILE A 78 -0.60 -5.41 10.83
C ILE A 78 0.12 -5.71 12.15
N ASP A 79 -0.60 -6.34 13.10
CA ASP A 79 -0.06 -6.59 14.43
C ASP A 79 0.91 -7.77 14.48
N LYS A 80 0.69 -8.84 13.66
CA LYS A 80 1.29 -10.14 13.91
C LYS A 80 1.93 -10.82 12.70
N ALA A 81 1.76 -10.32 11.47
CA ALA A 81 2.31 -11.01 10.30
C ALA A 81 3.84 -11.05 10.28
N GLY A 82 4.50 -10.05 10.90
CA GLY A 82 5.96 -10.02 11.01
C GLY A 82 6.68 -9.83 9.68
N VAL A 83 6.00 -9.32 8.66
CA VAL A 83 6.54 -9.01 7.32
C VAL A 83 6.22 -7.57 6.94
N PRO A 84 6.94 -6.97 5.98
CA PRO A 84 6.59 -5.64 5.47
C PRO A 84 5.18 -5.58 4.93
N ILE A 85 4.49 -4.44 5.20
CA ILE A 85 3.12 -4.20 4.75
C ILE A 85 3.02 -2.85 4.07
N LEU A 86 2.44 -2.83 2.86
CA LEU A 86 2.06 -1.64 2.12
C LEU A 86 0.53 -1.53 2.09
N GLY A 87 -0.03 -0.49 2.71
CA GLY A 87 -1.45 -0.16 2.60
C GLY A 87 -1.69 0.84 1.47
N ILE A 88 -2.67 0.59 0.61
CA ILE A 88 -3.06 1.47 -0.50
C ILE A 88 -4.47 1.99 -0.25
N CYS A 89 -4.70 3.30 -0.34
CA CYS A 89 -5.98 3.98 -0.18
C CYS A 89 -6.73 3.51 1.10
N ALA A 90 -7.76 2.68 1.00
CA ALA A 90 -8.45 2.14 2.18
C ALA A 90 -7.51 1.34 3.10
N GLY A 91 -6.52 0.61 2.56
CA GLY A 91 -5.50 -0.09 3.33
C GLY A 91 -4.60 0.87 4.12
N HIS A 92 -4.22 2.01 3.53
CA HIS A 92 -3.50 3.10 4.18
C HIS A 92 -4.31 3.72 5.32
N GLN A 93 -5.56 4.09 5.05
CA GLN A 93 -6.47 4.69 6.04
C GLN A 93 -6.75 3.72 7.21
N PHE A 94 -6.95 2.43 6.90
CA PHE A 94 -7.15 1.41 7.92
C PHE A 94 -5.90 1.21 8.80
N MET A 95 -4.72 1.15 8.20
CA MET A 95 -3.47 1.06 8.96
C MET A 95 -3.33 2.23 9.93
N ALA A 96 -3.63 3.46 9.48
CA ALA A 96 -3.59 4.64 10.33
C ALA A 96 -4.56 4.52 11.51
N THR A 97 -5.83 4.18 11.26
CA THR A 97 -6.85 4.12 12.32
C THR A 97 -6.61 2.96 13.28
N HIS A 98 -6.19 1.80 12.78
CA HIS A 98 -5.89 0.61 13.58
C HIS A 98 -4.76 0.86 14.59
N LEU A 99 -3.77 1.66 14.20
CA LEU A 99 -2.60 1.97 15.03
C LEU A 99 -2.76 3.27 15.86
N GLY A 100 -3.98 3.82 15.95
CA GLY A 100 -4.31 4.92 16.86
C GLY A 100 -4.28 6.32 16.22
N GLY A 101 -4.13 6.42 14.91
CA GLY A 101 -4.39 7.63 14.13
C GLY A 101 -5.87 7.83 13.81
N LYS A 102 -6.17 8.73 12.89
CA LYS A 102 -7.54 9.01 12.45
C LYS A 102 -7.63 9.10 10.93
N ALA A 103 -8.72 8.55 10.39
CA ALA A 103 -9.12 8.76 9.01
C ALA A 103 -10.60 9.19 8.99
N GLY A 104 -10.96 10.02 8.03
CA GLY A 104 -12.31 10.54 7.90
C GLY A 104 -12.46 11.41 6.65
N PRO A 105 -13.63 12.07 6.49
CA PRO A 105 -13.93 12.84 5.30
C PRO A 105 -12.87 13.91 5.02
N SER A 106 -12.34 13.92 3.80
CA SER A 106 -11.49 14.98 3.29
C SER A 106 -12.22 16.30 3.24
N LYS A 107 -11.51 17.40 3.49
CA LYS A 107 -12.05 18.74 3.22
C LYS A 107 -12.28 18.96 1.73
N VAL A 108 -11.38 18.42 0.91
CA VAL A 108 -11.46 18.46 -0.55
C VAL A 108 -11.15 17.05 -1.07
N PRO A 109 -12.19 16.26 -1.42
CA PRO A 109 -11.99 14.93 -2.02
C PRO A 109 -11.17 15.00 -3.31
N GLU A 110 -10.30 14.01 -3.51
CA GLU A 110 -9.42 13.97 -4.67
C GLU A 110 -9.82 12.84 -5.63
N PHE A 111 -9.98 13.19 -6.91
CA PHE A 111 -10.32 12.26 -7.98
C PHE A 111 -9.55 12.59 -9.26
N GLY A 112 -8.92 11.58 -9.86
CA GLY A 112 -8.15 11.73 -11.08
C GLY A 112 -6.70 12.06 -10.80
N LYS A 113 -6.11 12.91 -11.65
CA LYS A 113 -4.68 13.27 -11.57
C LYS A 113 -4.46 14.40 -10.57
N MET A 114 -3.65 14.15 -9.55
CA MET A 114 -3.22 15.13 -8.56
C MET A 114 -1.70 15.20 -8.53
N MET A 115 -1.16 16.38 -8.23
CA MET A 115 0.26 16.54 -7.97
C MET A 115 0.57 16.15 -6.54
N VAL A 116 1.53 15.26 -6.36
CA VAL A 116 2.04 14.84 -5.06
C VAL A 116 3.48 15.31 -4.91
N THR A 117 3.77 15.92 -3.76
CA THR A 117 5.11 16.37 -3.37
C THR A 117 5.68 15.43 -2.31
N VAL A 118 6.89 14.93 -2.54
CA VAL A 118 7.64 14.08 -1.60
C VAL A 118 8.38 14.97 -0.60
N ASP A 119 8.07 14.81 0.67
CA ASP A 119 8.71 15.54 1.78
C ASP A 119 9.95 14.79 2.30
N ASP A 120 9.88 13.47 2.30
CA ASP A 120 10.98 12.57 2.67
C ASP A 120 10.98 11.38 1.69
N GLU A 121 12.05 11.25 0.91
CA GLU A 121 12.15 10.15 -0.08
C GLU A 121 12.19 8.78 0.58
N ASP A 122 12.78 8.67 1.77
CA ASP A 122 12.97 7.41 2.48
C ASP A 122 13.33 6.25 1.55
N GLN A 123 12.89 5.02 1.90
CA GLN A 123 13.12 3.84 1.06
C GLN A 123 12.12 3.77 -0.11
N LEU A 124 10.87 4.19 0.12
CA LEU A 124 9.76 3.99 -0.83
C LEU A 124 9.84 4.91 -2.06
N PHE A 125 10.35 6.14 -1.87
CA PHE A 125 10.50 7.15 -2.93
C PHE A 125 11.94 7.38 -3.36
N LYS A 126 12.88 6.54 -2.90
CA LYS A 126 14.30 6.71 -3.13
C LYS A 126 14.65 6.82 -4.62
N GLY A 127 15.21 7.94 -4.99
CA GLY A 127 15.64 8.21 -6.36
C GLY A 127 14.51 8.58 -7.33
N LEU A 128 13.28 8.76 -6.82
CA LEU A 128 12.17 9.29 -7.60
C LEU A 128 12.18 10.83 -7.62
N PRO A 129 11.48 11.46 -8.58
CA PRO A 129 11.26 12.90 -8.56
C PRO A 129 10.57 13.35 -7.25
N THR A 130 10.90 14.55 -6.78
CA THR A 130 10.26 15.14 -5.60
C THR A 130 8.82 15.58 -5.85
N GLU A 131 8.41 15.69 -7.11
CA GLU A 131 7.03 15.95 -7.52
C GLU A 131 6.65 14.98 -8.64
N PHE A 132 5.46 14.42 -8.57
CA PHE A 132 4.93 13.50 -9.59
C PHE A 132 3.42 13.55 -9.62
N VAL A 133 2.82 13.15 -10.75
CA VAL A 133 1.38 13.00 -10.87
C VAL A 133 0.96 11.64 -10.32
N ALA A 134 0.03 11.63 -9.35
CA ALA A 134 -0.62 10.44 -8.84
C ALA A 134 -2.09 10.36 -9.24
N TRP A 135 -2.62 9.15 -9.34
CA TRP A 135 -4.04 8.91 -9.53
C TRP A 135 -4.74 8.73 -8.18
N GLU A 136 -5.70 9.60 -7.94
CA GLU A 136 -6.49 9.63 -6.71
C GLU A 136 -7.93 9.19 -6.95
N SER A 137 -8.51 8.58 -5.91
CA SER A 137 -9.94 8.23 -5.90
C SER A 137 -10.42 8.04 -4.48
N HIS A 138 -10.48 9.13 -3.70
CA HIS A 138 -10.88 9.07 -2.30
C HIS A 138 -11.75 10.24 -1.85
N ASN A 139 -12.71 9.94 -0.98
CA ASN A 139 -13.52 10.90 -0.23
C ASN A 139 -13.01 11.10 1.20
N ASP A 140 -12.34 10.09 1.74
CA ASP A 140 -11.79 10.08 3.09
C ASP A 140 -10.25 10.08 3.01
N GLU A 141 -9.60 10.65 4.01
CA GLU A 141 -8.14 10.74 4.11
C GLU A 141 -7.68 10.43 5.53
N VAL A 142 -6.38 10.15 5.72
CA VAL A 142 -5.78 10.15 7.05
C VAL A 142 -5.64 11.60 7.51
N THR A 143 -6.35 11.94 8.61
CA THR A 143 -6.40 13.30 9.18
C THR A 143 -5.44 13.48 10.35
N GLU A 144 -5.01 12.38 10.98
CA GLU A 144 -4.05 12.37 12.09
C GLU A 144 -3.19 11.10 11.98
N LEU A 145 -1.87 11.30 11.95
CA LEU A 145 -0.93 10.18 11.92
C LEU A 145 -1.04 9.35 13.20
N PRO A 146 -0.89 8.02 13.11
CA PRO A 146 -0.75 7.21 14.31
C PRO A 146 0.60 7.50 15.02
N PRO A 147 0.72 7.15 16.31
CA PRO A 147 2.00 7.19 17.02
C PRO A 147 3.10 6.46 16.24
N ASP A 148 4.32 6.99 16.31
CA ASP A 148 5.50 6.42 15.64
C ASP A 148 5.43 6.37 14.11
N PHE A 149 4.52 7.13 13.50
CA PHE A 149 4.49 7.33 12.05
C PHE A 149 4.93 8.74 11.66
N VAL A 150 5.50 8.84 10.46
CA VAL A 150 5.86 10.11 9.81
C VAL A 150 5.20 10.17 8.43
N ALA A 151 4.83 11.39 8.01
CA ALA A 151 4.40 11.63 6.64
C ALA A 151 5.63 11.63 5.72
N LEU A 152 5.46 11.10 4.50
CA LEU A 152 6.49 11.08 3.47
C LEU A 152 6.15 11.95 2.28
N ALA A 153 4.87 12.22 2.04
CA ALA A 153 4.39 13.00 0.90
C ALA A 153 3.05 13.65 1.20
N HIS A 154 2.74 14.74 0.49
CA HIS A 154 1.48 15.47 0.55
C HIS A 154 1.03 15.94 -0.83
N SER A 155 -0.24 16.34 -0.94
CA SER A 155 -0.78 17.16 -2.03
C SER A 155 -1.29 18.50 -1.47
N ASP A 156 -1.72 19.41 -2.33
CA ASP A 156 -2.31 20.69 -1.88
C ASP A 156 -3.54 20.51 -0.99
N SER A 157 -4.28 19.41 -1.14
CA SER A 157 -5.54 19.13 -0.45
C SER A 157 -5.47 18.01 0.58
N CYS A 158 -4.49 17.11 0.50
CA CYS A 158 -4.30 16.00 1.43
C CYS A 158 -2.88 16.02 2.00
N LEU A 159 -2.76 16.24 3.31
CA LEU A 159 -1.46 16.40 3.99
C LEU A 159 -0.72 15.06 4.21
N ILE A 160 -1.39 13.93 4.10
CA ILE A 160 -0.80 12.61 4.35
C ILE A 160 -1.09 11.69 3.15
N GLN A 161 -0.42 11.98 2.04
CA GLN A 161 -0.46 11.16 0.82
C GLN A 161 0.36 9.88 0.94
N ALA A 162 1.39 9.93 1.78
CA ALA A 162 2.17 8.76 2.13
C ALA A 162 2.63 8.83 3.58
N MET A 163 2.74 7.68 4.23
CA MET A 163 3.26 7.55 5.59
C MET A 163 4.08 6.28 5.76
N LYS A 164 4.97 6.29 6.75
CA LYS A 164 5.67 5.10 7.23
C LYS A 164 5.77 5.06 8.74
N HIS A 165 5.89 3.87 9.30
CA HIS A 165 6.29 3.69 10.71
C HIS A 165 7.81 3.87 10.86
N THR A 166 8.25 4.52 11.93
CA THR A 166 9.66 4.89 12.14
C THR A 166 10.60 3.70 12.39
N SER A 167 10.08 2.55 12.83
CA SER A 167 10.88 1.38 13.20
C SER A 167 10.35 0.05 12.65
N LYS A 168 9.10 -0.03 12.23
CA LYS A 168 8.52 -1.24 11.62
C LYS A 168 8.40 -1.05 10.11
N PRO A 169 8.45 -2.11 9.30
CA PRO A 169 8.30 -2.01 7.85
C PRO A 169 6.82 -1.88 7.43
N LEU A 170 6.16 -0.83 7.93
CA LEU A 170 4.76 -0.51 7.63
C LEU A 170 4.71 0.81 6.85
N PHE A 171 4.10 0.76 5.67
CA PHE A 171 4.00 1.86 4.72
C PHE A 171 2.56 2.05 4.27
N GLY A 172 2.18 3.28 3.98
CA GLY A 172 0.86 3.59 3.45
C GLY A 172 0.92 4.65 2.36
N LEU A 173 0.12 4.45 1.29
CA LEU A 173 -0.08 5.38 0.20
C LEU A 173 -1.58 5.68 0.07
N GLN A 174 -1.97 6.95 0.02
CA GLN A 174 -3.35 7.36 -0.21
C GLN A 174 -3.74 7.19 -1.67
N PHE A 175 -2.83 7.51 -2.58
CA PHE A 175 -2.99 7.36 -4.03
C PHE A 175 -2.81 5.91 -4.51
N HIS A 176 -3.05 5.71 -5.81
CA HIS A 176 -3.02 4.39 -6.46
C HIS A 176 -1.78 4.23 -7.37
N PRO A 177 -0.67 3.66 -6.86
CA PRO A 177 0.55 3.45 -7.66
C PRO A 177 0.36 2.39 -8.75
N GLU A 178 -0.65 1.50 -8.63
CA GLU A 178 -0.98 0.45 -9.60
C GLU A 178 -1.71 0.97 -10.85
N VAL A 179 -2.17 2.23 -10.83
CA VAL A 179 -2.88 2.86 -11.95
C VAL A 179 -1.88 3.48 -12.91
N GLU A 180 -2.01 3.21 -14.20
CA GLU A 180 -1.06 3.66 -15.24
C GLU A 180 -0.91 5.19 -15.35
N HIS A 181 -1.81 5.96 -14.74
CA HIS A 181 -1.77 7.42 -14.71
C HIS A 181 -0.99 7.97 -13.50
N THR A 182 -0.50 7.10 -12.63
CA THR A 182 0.44 7.44 -11.57
C THR A 182 1.86 7.29 -12.12
N ASP A 183 2.61 8.40 -12.08
CA ASP A 183 4.02 8.38 -12.48
C ASP A 183 4.84 7.54 -11.49
N ASN A 184 5.81 6.78 -12.00
CA ASN A 184 6.74 5.96 -11.20
C ASN A 184 6.07 4.90 -10.28
N GLY A 185 4.84 4.47 -10.59
CA GLY A 185 4.14 3.49 -9.76
C GLY A 185 4.85 2.14 -9.69
N TYR A 186 5.45 1.66 -10.81
CA TYR A 186 6.24 0.43 -10.84
C TYR A 186 7.50 0.52 -9.98
N GLU A 187 8.16 1.67 -9.96
CA GLU A 187 9.34 1.96 -9.15
C GLU A 187 9.01 1.92 -7.66
N MET A 188 7.83 2.44 -7.25
CA MET A 188 7.35 2.35 -5.86
C MET A 188 7.09 0.91 -5.44
N PHE A 189 6.47 0.10 -6.31
CA PHE A 189 6.32 -1.34 -6.05
C PHE A 189 7.67 -2.06 -6.00
N GLN A 190 8.63 -1.70 -6.86
CA GLN A 190 9.97 -2.25 -6.81
C GLN A 190 10.68 -1.90 -5.50
N ALA A 191 10.55 -0.65 -5.04
CA ALA A 191 11.09 -0.22 -3.74
C ALA A 191 10.48 -1.04 -2.59
N PHE A 192 9.18 -1.30 -2.61
CA PHE A 192 8.54 -2.16 -1.61
C PHE A 192 9.05 -3.62 -1.68
N ILE A 193 9.27 -4.17 -2.87
CA ILE A 193 9.88 -5.49 -3.06
C ILE A 193 11.30 -5.52 -2.45
N ASP A 194 12.09 -4.47 -2.67
CA ASP A 194 13.45 -4.37 -2.13
C ASP A 194 13.44 -4.30 -0.59
N ILE A 195 12.47 -3.59 0.01
CA ILE A 195 12.22 -3.58 1.45
C ILE A 195 11.90 -4.99 1.96
N CYS A 196 11.01 -5.73 1.27
CA CYS A 196 10.71 -7.12 1.62
C CYS A 196 11.94 -8.02 1.53
N GLN A 197 12.79 -7.83 0.51
CA GLN A 197 14.02 -8.60 0.35
C GLN A 197 15.04 -8.31 1.47
N ALA A 198 15.16 -7.06 1.89
CA ALA A 198 16.04 -6.67 2.98
C ALA A 198 15.57 -7.29 4.30
N HIS A 199 14.27 -7.19 4.60
CA HIS A 199 13.66 -7.75 5.82
C HIS A 199 13.80 -9.27 5.92
N LYS A 200 13.71 -10.01 4.81
CA LYS A 200 13.86 -11.47 4.76
C LYS A 200 15.27 -11.95 5.11
N LYS A 201 16.28 -11.09 4.99
CA LYS A 201 17.71 -11.43 5.26
C LYS A 201 18.12 -11.19 6.71
N GLU A 202 17.27 -10.48 7.48
CA GLU A 202 17.46 -10.24 8.90
C GLU A 202 16.95 -11.42 9.74
#